data_6f29b423fca9d8551e4d9f618af49eff
#
_entry.id   6f29b423fca9d8551e4d9f618af49eff
#
_cell.length_a   1.000
_cell.length_b   1.000
_cell.length_c   1.000
_cell.angle_alpha   90.00
_cell.angle_beta   90.00
_cell.angle_gamma   90.00
#
_symmetry.space_group_name_H-M   'P 1'
#
loop_
_entity.id
_entity.type
_entity.pdbx_description
1 polymer ?
#
loop_
_entity_poly.entity_id
_entity_poly.type
_entity_poly.pdbx_seq_one_letter_code
_entity_poly.pdbx_strand_id
1 'polypeptide(L)'
;DMVLKLYSVGIPATLNLALPSFLISSLNAILAAYSEVYILVLGIYYKLQTFLYLPANGIVQGMRPLIGYNYGAGEHKRVNQIYRIVLCMSGIIMAFGTIICLAIPGPLIGLFTHTPETIRAGETALRIISAGFLVSAVSVTSSGALEGLSKGTPSLIISVCRYILIIIPAAFLLSRIFGPAGVWNAFWIAEALSAAVAFVVYRRSVSMKRCVCKDQSI
;
A
#
# COMPACT_ATOMS: atom_id res chain seq x y z
N ASP A 1 27.70 -12.83 12.27
CA ASP A 1 26.46 -12.29 12.88
C ASP A 1 25.89 -11.05 12.17
N MET A 2 26.77 -10.14 11.67
CA MET A 2 26.33 -8.92 10.96
C MET A 2 25.67 -9.23 9.61
N VAL A 3 26.19 -10.20 8.88
CA VAL A 3 25.65 -10.67 7.60
C VAL A 3 24.25 -11.25 7.76
N LEU A 4 24.02 -12.09 8.76
CA LEU A 4 22.69 -12.65 9.06
C LEU A 4 21.65 -11.57 9.40
N LYS A 5 22.05 -10.53 10.16
CA LYS A 5 21.19 -9.38 10.45
C LYS A 5 20.85 -8.59 9.19
N LEU A 6 21.81 -8.41 8.28
CA LEU A 6 21.59 -7.72 7.00
C LEU A 6 20.59 -8.50 6.13
N TYR A 7 20.75 -9.82 6.00
CA TYR A 7 19.83 -10.65 5.24
C TYR A 7 18.43 -10.75 5.86
N SER A 8 18.32 -10.74 7.19
CA SER A 8 17.00 -10.77 7.86
C SER A 8 16.12 -9.55 7.56
N VAL A 9 16.72 -8.43 7.18
CA VAL A 9 15.99 -7.22 6.76
C VAL A 9 15.97 -7.10 5.24
N GLY A 10 17.06 -7.46 4.56
CA GLY A 10 17.20 -7.32 3.11
C GLY A 10 16.27 -8.25 2.32
N ILE A 11 16.17 -9.53 2.70
CA ILE A 11 15.26 -10.48 2.01
C ILE A 11 13.80 -10.03 2.09
N PRO A 12 13.22 -9.70 3.26
CA PRO A 12 11.88 -9.14 3.33
C PRO A 12 11.69 -7.87 2.50
N ALA A 13 12.67 -6.97 2.48
CA ALA A 13 12.60 -5.75 1.70
C ALA A 13 12.57 -6.04 0.18
N THR A 14 13.41 -6.95 -0.30
CA THR A 14 13.42 -7.37 -1.72
C THR A 14 12.10 -8.03 -2.12
N LEU A 15 11.57 -8.93 -1.28
CA LEU A 15 10.27 -9.55 -1.52
C LEU A 15 9.14 -8.53 -1.56
N ASN A 16 9.14 -7.53 -0.66
CA ASN A 16 8.16 -6.44 -0.68
C ASN A 16 8.15 -5.67 -2.01
N LEU A 17 9.29 -5.52 -2.67
CA LEU A 17 9.39 -4.88 -3.99
C LEU A 17 8.92 -5.79 -5.13
N ALA A 18 9.02 -7.12 -4.98
CA ALA A 18 8.60 -8.09 -5.99
C ALA A 18 7.09 -8.40 -5.95
N LEU A 19 6.46 -8.33 -4.78
CA LEU A 19 5.04 -8.65 -4.58
C LEU A 19 4.08 -7.88 -5.50
N PRO A 20 4.23 -6.56 -5.75
CA PRO A 20 3.37 -5.83 -6.69
C PRO A 20 3.44 -6.38 -8.12
N SER A 21 4.61 -6.82 -8.58
CA SER A 21 4.76 -7.40 -9.93
C SER A 21 4.01 -8.72 -10.05
N PHE A 22 4.06 -9.56 -9.01
CA PHE A 22 3.29 -10.79 -8.95
C PHE A 22 1.77 -10.51 -8.94
N LEU A 23 1.33 -9.51 -8.19
CA LEU A 23 -0.07 -9.08 -8.18
C LEU A 23 -0.53 -8.63 -9.57
N ILE A 24 0.25 -7.77 -10.25
CA ILE A 24 -0.08 -7.27 -11.60
C ILE A 24 -0.22 -8.44 -12.59
N SER A 25 0.71 -9.40 -12.56
CA SER A 25 0.64 -10.58 -13.42
C SER A 25 -0.60 -11.42 -13.15
N SER A 26 -0.95 -11.62 -11.88
CA SER A 26 -2.14 -12.39 -11.49
C SER A 26 -3.44 -11.69 -11.90
N LEU A 27 -3.52 -10.37 -11.72
CA LEU A 27 -4.69 -9.59 -12.13
C LEU A 27 -4.84 -9.52 -13.65
N ASN A 28 -3.73 -9.41 -14.39
CA ASN A 28 -3.74 -9.50 -15.85
C ASN A 28 -4.29 -10.84 -16.33
N ALA A 29 -3.91 -11.95 -15.69
CA ALA A 29 -4.44 -13.27 -16.02
C ALA A 29 -5.96 -13.37 -15.76
N ILE A 30 -6.47 -12.76 -14.69
CA ILE A 30 -7.91 -12.71 -14.40
C ILE A 30 -8.64 -11.85 -15.45
N LEU A 31 -8.12 -10.66 -15.77
CA LEU A 31 -8.74 -9.71 -16.68
C LEU A 31 -8.66 -10.15 -18.14
N ALA A 32 -7.63 -10.90 -18.52
CA ALA A 32 -7.49 -11.47 -19.87
C ALA A 32 -8.68 -12.38 -20.25
N ALA A 33 -9.32 -13.01 -19.27
CA ALA A 33 -10.51 -13.83 -19.50
C ALA A 33 -11.74 -13.01 -19.93
N TYR A 34 -11.73 -11.68 -19.75
CA TYR A 34 -12.85 -10.80 -20.10
C TYR A 34 -12.57 -9.99 -21.38
N SER A 35 -11.51 -9.19 -21.42
CA SER A 35 -11.10 -8.42 -22.60
C SER A 35 -9.72 -7.79 -22.41
N GLU A 36 -8.97 -7.60 -23.51
CA GLU A 36 -7.71 -6.85 -23.52
C GLU A 36 -7.85 -5.40 -23.07
N VAL A 37 -9.03 -4.81 -23.26
CA VAL A 37 -9.34 -3.44 -22.78
C VAL A 37 -9.10 -3.31 -21.27
N TYR A 38 -9.49 -4.29 -20.47
CA TYR A 38 -9.32 -4.25 -19.00
C TYR A 38 -7.87 -4.42 -18.57
N ILE A 39 -7.06 -5.16 -19.33
CA ILE A 39 -5.61 -5.24 -19.11
C ILE A 39 -4.97 -3.87 -19.35
N LEU A 40 -5.35 -3.19 -20.43
CA LEU A 40 -4.87 -1.86 -20.73
C LEU A 40 -5.28 -0.85 -19.64
N VAL A 41 -6.54 -0.92 -19.18
CA VAL A 41 -7.04 -0.09 -18.07
C VAL A 41 -6.24 -0.32 -16.79
N LEU A 42 -5.93 -1.57 -16.44
CA LEU A 42 -5.10 -1.89 -15.28
C LEU A 42 -3.69 -1.29 -15.41
N GLY A 43 -3.09 -1.39 -16.60
CA GLY A 43 -1.78 -0.79 -16.88
C GLY A 43 -1.77 0.75 -16.72
N ILE A 44 -2.80 1.42 -17.23
CA ILE A 44 -2.98 2.88 -17.09
C ILE A 44 -3.17 3.23 -15.61
N TYR A 45 -4.02 2.49 -14.90
CA TYR A 45 -4.23 2.67 -13.46
C TYR A 45 -2.92 2.61 -12.67
N TYR A 46 -2.08 1.59 -12.90
CA TYR A 46 -0.79 1.48 -12.19
C TYR A 46 0.17 2.62 -12.49
N LYS A 47 0.17 3.15 -13.72
CA LYS A 47 0.95 4.35 -14.06
C LYS A 47 0.46 5.57 -13.28
N LEU A 48 -0.85 5.82 -13.26
CA LEU A 48 -1.46 6.92 -12.49
C LEU A 48 -1.21 6.74 -10.99
N GLN A 49 -1.41 5.54 -10.46
CA GLN A 49 -1.13 5.22 -9.06
C GLN A 49 0.32 5.53 -8.69
N THR A 50 1.28 5.16 -9.53
CA THR A 50 2.69 5.45 -9.27
C THR A 50 2.92 6.95 -9.12
N PHE A 51 2.38 7.79 -10.00
CA PHE A 51 2.50 9.24 -9.89
C PHE A 51 1.90 9.80 -8.59
N LEU A 52 0.72 9.32 -8.20
CA LEU A 52 0.03 9.76 -6.99
C LEU A 52 0.74 9.31 -5.70
N TYR A 53 1.33 8.12 -5.73
CA TYR A 53 2.01 7.53 -4.57
C TYR A 53 3.46 7.99 -4.40
N LEU A 54 4.12 8.50 -5.46
CA LEU A 54 5.51 8.96 -5.40
C LEU A 54 5.77 9.97 -4.28
N PRO A 55 5.01 11.06 -4.12
CA PRO A 55 5.25 12.03 -3.05
C PRO A 55 5.06 11.42 -1.65
N ALA A 56 4.01 10.62 -1.47
CA ALA A 56 3.75 9.95 -0.20
C ALA A 56 4.86 8.94 0.15
N ASN A 57 5.30 8.14 -0.83
CA ASN A 57 6.41 7.21 -0.66
C ASN A 57 7.73 7.95 -0.35
N GLY A 58 7.98 9.09 -0.97
CA GLY A 58 9.15 9.92 -0.66
C GLY A 58 9.19 10.35 0.80
N ILE A 59 8.06 10.81 1.35
CA ILE A 59 7.93 11.20 2.76
C ILE A 59 8.13 9.97 3.68
N VAL A 60 7.54 8.83 3.34
CA VAL A 60 7.69 7.59 4.11
C VAL A 60 9.14 7.07 4.07
N GLN A 61 9.83 7.19 2.95
CA GLN A 61 11.26 6.85 2.86
C GLN A 61 12.11 7.75 3.78
N GLY A 62 11.86 9.06 3.81
CA GLY A 62 12.52 10.00 4.71
C GLY A 62 12.22 9.73 6.19
N MET A 63 11.06 9.18 6.51
CA MET A 63 10.68 8.82 7.88
C MET A 63 11.51 7.65 8.44
N ARG A 64 11.93 6.68 7.61
CA ARG A 64 12.59 5.45 8.06
C ARG A 64 13.83 5.69 8.92
N PRO A 65 14.83 6.49 8.49
CA PRO A 65 16.02 6.74 9.31
C PRO A 65 15.68 7.52 10.58
N LEU A 66 14.71 8.45 10.54
CA LEU A 66 14.28 9.21 11.70
C LEU A 66 13.65 8.30 12.78
N ILE A 67 12.79 7.38 12.37
CA ILE A 67 12.20 6.37 13.27
C ILE A 67 13.29 5.47 13.84
N GLY A 68 14.20 4.94 13.02
CA GLY A 68 15.28 4.07 13.45
C GLY A 68 16.17 4.75 14.50
N TYR A 69 16.59 5.97 14.25
CA TYR A 69 17.42 6.74 15.18
C TYR A 69 16.73 6.99 16.53
N ASN A 70 15.50 7.55 16.51
CA ASN A 70 14.77 7.85 17.75
C ASN A 70 14.38 6.60 18.54
N TYR A 71 14.09 5.49 17.83
CA TYR A 71 13.80 4.21 18.46
C TYR A 71 15.03 3.62 19.14
N GLY A 72 16.21 3.69 18.49
CA GLY A 72 17.47 3.28 19.07
C GLY A 72 17.87 4.11 20.31
N ALA A 73 17.53 5.39 20.32
CA ALA A 73 17.71 6.29 21.45
C ALA A 73 16.67 6.13 22.58
N GLY A 74 15.68 5.22 22.43
CA GLY A 74 14.62 5.00 23.43
C GLY A 74 13.51 6.07 23.44
N GLU A 75 13.55 7.03 22.51
CA GLU A 75 12.61 8.17 22.42
C GLU A 75 11.28 7.78 21.76
N HIS A 76 10.54 6.85 22.37
CA HIS A 76 9.28 6.33 21.82
C HIS A 76 8.19 7.40 21.60
N LYS A 77 8.20 8.49 22.37
CA LYS A 77 7.25 9.60 22.17
C LYS A 77 7.52 10.27 20.83
N ARG A 78 8.79 10.51 20.48
CA ARG A 78 9.19 11.10 19.20
C ARG A 78 8.89 10.18 18.02
N VAL A 79 9.11 8.88 18.16
CA VAL A 79 8.71 7.88 17.14
C VAL A 79 7.23 8.00 16.81
N ASN A 80 6.36 8.07 17.82
CA ASN A 80 4.91 8.23 17.60
C ASN A 80 4.54 9.59 17.01
N GLN A 81 5.24 10.66 17.37
CA GLN A 81 5.02 11.99 16.77
C GLN A 81 5.40 11.99 15.28
N ILE A 82 6.57 11.47 14.94
CA ILE A 82 7.02 11.34 13.55
C ILE A 82 6.02 10.52 12.73
N TYR A 83 5.60 9.37 13.25
CA TYR A 83 4.60 8.53 12.59
C TYR A 83 3.28 9.27 12.33
N ARG A 84 2.75 10.02 13.32
CA ARG A 84 1.50 10.78 13.16
C ARG A 84 1.63 11.90 12.12
N ILE A 85 2.75 12.63 12.14
CA ILE A 85 3.00 13.70 11.16
C ILE A 85 3.04 13.12 9.75
N VAL A 86 3.82 12.05 9.54
CA VAL A 86 3.94 11.41 8.22
C VAL A 86 2.61 10.80 7.76
N LEU A 87 1.84 10.20 8.69
CA LEU A 87 0.51 9.69 8.37
C LEU A 87 -0.44 10.80 7.93
N CYS A 88 -0.41 11.96 8.61
CA CYS A 88 -1.22 13.11 8.24
C CYS A 88 -0.80 13.66 6.87
N MET A 89 0.49 13.84 6.62
CA MET A 89 1.00 14.33 5.33
C MET A 89 0.66 13.37 4.19
N SER A 90 0.89 12.07 4.38
CA SER A 90 0.52 11.04 3.39
C SER A 90 -1.00 11.02 3.15
N GLY A 91 -1.79 11.17 4.23
CA GLY A 91 -3.25 11.25 4.15
C GLY A 91 -3.73 12.44 3.32
N ILE A 92 -3.12 13.63 3.49
CA ILE A 92 -3.44 14.83 2.69
C ILE A 92 -3.10 14.59 1.21
N ILE A 93 -1.94 14.02 0.90
CA ILE A 93 -1.54 13.71 -0.48
C ILE A 93 -2.51 12.71 -1.10
N MET A 94 -2.86 11.64 -0.39
CA MET A 94 -3.80 10.63 -0.89
C MET A 94 -5.23 11.15 -1.03
N ALA A 95 -5.67 12.05 -0.12
CA ALA A 95 -6.96 12.74 -0.25
C ALA A 95 -6.99 13.61 -1.50
N PHE A 96 -5.94 14.38 -1.76
CA PHE A 96 -5.81 15.19 -2.96
C PHE A 96 -5.82 14.34 -4.23
N GLY A 97 -5.06 13.22 -4.24
CA GLY A 97 -5.08 12.25 -5.33
C GLY A 97 -6.47 11.63 -5.57
N THR A 98 -7.19 11.30 -4.49
CA THR A 98 -8.56 10.79 -4.56
C THR A 98 -9.50 11.82 -5.20
N ILE A 99 -9.43 13.08 -4.77
CA ILE A 99 -10.26 14.17 -5.31
C ILE A 99 -10.01 14.33 -6.81
N ILE A 100 -8.76 14.35 -7.25
CA ILE A 100 -8.41 14.46 -8.68
C ILE A 100 -8.98 13.28 -9.46
N CYS A 101 -8.79 12.05 -8.98
CA CYS A 101 -9.28 10.84 -9.65
C CYS A 101 -10.80 10.78 -9.73
N LEU A 102 -11.52 11.36 -8.77
CA LEU A 102 -12.98 11.43 -8.78
C LEU A 102 -13.52 12.57 -9.65
N ALA A 103 -12.84 13.73 -9.66
CA ALA A 103 -13.28 14.92 -10.37
C ALA A 103 -13.08 14.81 -11.89
N ILE A 104 -11.93 14.30 -12.31
CA ILE A 104 -11.52 14.28 -13.73
C ILE A 104 -11.01 12.92 -14.21
N PRO A 105 -11.73 11.80 -13.98
CA PRO A 105 -11.22 10.47 -14.33
C PRO A 105 -11.02 10.30 -15.84
N GLY A 106 -11.94 10.80 -16.67
CA GLY A 106 -11.88 10.71 -18.14
C GLY A 106 -10.64 11.37 -18.74
N PRO A 107 -10.40 12.65 -18.48
CA PRO A 107 -9.17 13.32 -18.91
C PRO A 107 -7.89 12.61 -18.44
N LEU A 108 -7.86 12.08 -17.21
CA LEU A 108 -6.69 11.35 -16.71
C LEU A 108 -6.40 10.07 -17.51
N ILE A 109 -7.42 9.29 -17.82
CA ILE A 109 -7.28 8.11 -18.67
C ILE A 109 -6.96 8.52 -20.12
N GLY A 110 -7.57 9.60 -20.60
CA GLY A 110 -7.34 10.16 -21.93
C GLY A 110 -5.90 10.59 -22.23
N LEU A 111 -5.09 10.84 -21.19
CA LEU A 111 -3.65 11.08 -21.35
C LEU A 111 -2.88 9.86 -21.88
N PHE A 112 -3.44 8.65 -21.72
CA PHE A 112 -2.78 7.40 -22.06
C PHE A 112 -3.41 6.67 -23.23
N THR A 113 -4.67 6.98 -23.57
CA THR A 113 -5.41 6.32 -24.65
C THR A 113 -6.46 7.26 -25.27
N HIS A 114 -6.72 7.07 -26.56
CA HIS A 114 -7.76 7.82 -27.28
C HIS A 114 -8.99 6.95 -27.59
N THR A 115 -8.98 5.66 -27.24
CA THR A 115 -10.07 4.73 -27.50
C THR A 115 -11.23 4.98 -26.53
N PRO A 116 -12.43 5.39 -27.02
CA PRO A 116 -13.56 5.76 -26.16
C PRO A 116 -14.01 4.63 -25.22
N GLU A 117 -13.93 3.39 -25.67
CA GLU A 117 -14.28 2.21 -24.87
C GLU A 117 -13.34 2.06 -23.66
N THR A 118 -12.02 2.19 -23.89
CA THR A 118 -11.01 2.12 -22.83
C THR A 118 -11.16 3.27 -21.84
N ILE A 119 -11.50 4.48 -22.32
CA ILE A 119 -11.73 5.64 -21.44
C ILE A 119 -12.91 5.37 -20.51
N ARG A 120 -14.05 4.91 -21.02
CA ARG A 120 -15.23 4.61 -20.20
C ARG A 120 -14.98 3.50 -19.17
N ALA A 121 -14.30 2.41 -19.57
CA ALA A 121 -13.91 1.34 -18.67
C ALA A 121 -12.93 1.83 -17.60
N GLY A 122 -11.96 2.66 -17.99
CA GLY A 122 -10.98 3.28 -17.10
C GLY A 122 -11.56 4.27 -16.11
N GLU A 123 -12.54 5.10 -16.53
CA GLU A 123 -13.27 5.99 -15.62
C GLU A 123 -13.96 5.23 -14.50
N THR A 124 -14.66 4.15 -14.85
CA THR A 124 -15.34 3.29 -13.87
C THR A 124 -14.34 2.66 -12.90
N ALA A 125 -13.25 2.10 -13.43
CA ALA A 125 -12.18 1.51 -12.63
C ALA A 125 -11.57 2.54 -11.68
N LEU A 126 -11.19 3.72 -12.18
CA LEU A 126 -10.51 4.76 -11.41
C LEU A 126 -11.40 5.30 -10.29
N ARG A 127 -12.69 5.51 -10.52
CA ARG A 127 -13.66 5.93 -9.50
C ARG A 127 -13.79 4.91 -8.37
N ILE A 128 -13.87 3.63 -8.71
CA ILE A 128 -13.99 2.57 -7.70
C ILE A 128 -12.72 2.46 -6.88
N ILE A 129 -11.55 2.38 -7.53
CA ILE A 129 -10.28 2.12 -6.85
C ILE A 129 -9.82 3.32 -6.02
N SER A 130 -10.04 4.55 -6.50
CA SER A 130 -9.59 5.77 -5.81
C SER A 130 -10.18 5.94 -4.41
N ALA A 131 -11.34 5.35 -4.13
CA ALA A 131 -11.92 5.32 -2.79
C ALA A 131 -10.98 4.64 -1.76
N GLY A 132 -10.11 3.72 -2.20
CA GLY A 132 -9.14 3.05 -1.36
C GLY A 132 -7.87 3.86 -1.06
N PHE A 133 -7.55 4.92 -1.81
CA PHE A 133 -6.28 5.63 -1.67
C PHE A 133 -6.10 6.28 -0.30
N LEU A 134 -7.14 6.86 0.26
CA LEU A 134 -7.07 7.48 1.58
C LEU A 134 -6.74 6.44 2.67
N VAL A 135 -7.34 5.27 2.57
CA VAL A 135 -7.13 4.16 3.51
C VAL A 135 -5.72 3.57 3.33
N SER A 136 -5.21 3.52 2.10
CA SER A 136 -3.87 3.02 1.82
C SER A 136 -2.76 3.84 2.47
N ALA A 137 -2.99 5.13 2.76
CA ALA A 137 -2.03 5.96 3.48
C ALA A 137 -1.63 5.34 4.84
N VAL A 138 -2.59 4.73 5.56
CA VAL A 138 -2.33 4.04 6.83
C VAL A 138 -1.45 2.81 6.61
N SER A 139 -1.76 2.01 5.60
CA SER A 139 -1.01 0.79 5.28
C SER A 139 0.44 1.10 4.89
N VAL A 140 0.64 2.06 3.97
CA VAL A 140 1.96 2.47 3.47
C VAL A 140 2.81 3.09 4.57
N THR A 141 2.25 3.99 5.37
CA THR A 141 2.97 4.64 6.48
C THR A 141 3.33 3.64 7.57
N SER A 142 2.42 2.73 7.93
CA SER A 142 2.69 1.71 8.96
C SER A 142 3.75 0.71 8.52
N SER A 143 3.71 0.26 7.25
CA SER A 143 4.72 -0.63 6.68
C SER A 143 6.10 0.03 6.67
N GLY A 144 6.19 1.29 6.20
CA GLY A 144 7.43 2.06 6.21
C GLY A 144 7.98 2.31 7.63
N ALA A 145 7.10 2.55 8.60
CA ALA A 145 7.51 2.69 10.00
C ALA A 145 8.09 1.39 10.57
N LEU A 146 7.49 0.24 10.26
CA LEU A 146 8.01 -1.08 10.67
C LEU A 146 9.38 -1.38 10.06
N GLU A 147 9.59 -1.01 8.80
CA GLU A 147 10.90 -1.12 8.15
C GLU A 147 11.94 -0.20 8.83
N GLY A 148 11.56 1.04 9.18
CA GLY A 148 12.40 1.96 9.96
C GLY A 148 12.74 1.41 11.37
N LEU A 149 11.88 0.59 11.97
CA LEU A 149 12.13 -0.11 13.23
C LEU A 149 13.02 -1.36 13.06
N SER A 150 13.57 -1.62 11.88
CA SER A 150 14.28 -2.85 11.51
C SER A 150 13.44 -4.12 11.69
N LYS A 151 12.11 -3.98 11.58
CA LYS A 151 11.14 -5.09 11.65
C LYS A 151 10.64 -5.43 10.24
N GLY A 152 11.54 -5.92 9.38
CA GLY A 152 11.22 -6.26 7.99
C GLY A 152 10.21 -7.40 7.86
N THR A 153 10.28 -8.43 8.71
CA THR A 153 9.35 -9.58 8.68
C THR A 153 7.88 -9.18 8.90
N PRO A 154 7.50 -8.36 9.92
CA PRO A 154 6.14 -7.86 10.05
C PRO A 154 5.67 -7.01 8.86
N SER A 155 6.56 -6.22 8.25
CA SER A 155 6.24 -5.47 7.04
C SER A 155 5.94 -6.41 5.87
N LEU A 156 6.76 -7.44 5.67
CA LEU A 156 6.53 -8.46 4.65
C LEU A 156 5.21 -9.20 4.86
N ILE A 157 4.86 -9.57 6.09
CA ILE A 157 3.58 -10.24 6.40
C ILE A 157 2.40 -9.36 5.97
N ILE A 158 2.44 -8.05 6.28
CA ILE A 158 1.39 -7.11 5.86
C ILE A 158 1.28 -7.11 4.33
N SER A 159 2.40 -7.05 3.61
CA SER A 159 2.41 -7.01 2.14
C SER A 159 1.93 -8.31 1.52
N VAL A 160 2.33 -9.47 2.04
CA VAL A 160 1.85 -10.79 1.59
C VAL A 160 0.35 -10.92 1.83
N CYS A 161 -0.13 -10.56 3.02
CA CYS A 161 -1.55 -10.55 3.34
C CYS A 161 -2.31 -9.67 2.34
N ARG A 162 -1.83 -8.45 2.10
CA ARG A 162 -2.46 -7.50 1.18
C ARG A 162 -2.51 -8.03 -0.25
N TYR A 163 -1.34 -8.34 -0.83
CA TYR A 163 -1.22 -8.64 -2.26
C TYR A 163 -1.67 -10.05 -2.62
N ILE A 164 -1.33 -11.06 -1.82
CA ILE A 164 -1.57 -12.45 -2.15
C ILE A 164 -2.86 -12.98 -1.50
N LEU A 165 -3.02 -12.77 -0.18
CA LEU A 165 -4.11 -13.41 0.56
C LEU A 165 -5.44 -12.66 0.45
N ILE A 166 -5.41 -11.35 0.19
CA ILE A 166 -6.64 -10.54 0.16
C ILE A 166 -6.97 -10.16 -1.29
N ILE A 167 -6.08 -9.45 -2.01
CA ILE A 167 -6.42 -8.89 -3.32
C ILE A 167 -6.69 -9.99 -4.34
N ILE A 168 -5.81 -10.98 -4.48
CA ILE A 168 -5.94 -12.00 -5.54
C ILE A 168 -7.19 -12.85 -5.35
N PRO A 169 -7.48 -13.45 -4.17
CA PRO A 169 -8.71 -14.21 -3.97
C PRO A 169 -9.97 -13.34 -4.06
N ALA A 170 -9.94 -12.11 -3.53
CA ALA A 170 -11.07 -11.20 -3.63
C ALA A 170 -11.34 -10.81 -5.10
N ALA A 171 -10.30 -10.49 -5.88
CA ALA A 171 -10.44 -10.18 -7.29
C ALA A 171 -11.00 -11.38 -8.07
N PHE A 172 -10.52 -12.60 -7.79
CA PHE A 172 -11.01 -13.82 -8.44
C PHE A 172 -12.49 -14.08 -8.10
N LEU A 173 -12.86 -14.03 -6.82
CA LEU A 173 -14.24 -14.29 -6.39
C LEU A 173 -15.21 -13.20 -6.87
N LEU A 174 -14.85 -11.93 -6.69
CA LEU A 174 -15.70 -10.81 -7.10
C LEU A 174 -15.81 -10.69 -8.61
N SER A 175 -14.78 -11.09 -9.37
CA SER A 175 -14.85 -11.10 -10.83
C SER A 175 -15.88 -12.13 -11.36
N ARG A 176 -16.09 -13.23 -10.62
CA ARG A 176 -17.12 -14.24 -10.96
C ARG A 176 -18.54 -13.76 -10.76
N ILE A 177 -18.75 -12.81 -9.80
CA ILE A 177 -20.08 -12.30 -9.43
C ILE A 177 -20.39 -11.01 -10.21
N PHE A 178 -19.46 -10.07 -10.25
CA PHE A 178 -19.64 -8.72 -10.80
C PHE A 178 -18.87 -8.47 -12.10
N GLY A 179 -18.28 -9.52 -12.70
CA GLY A 179 -17.43 -9.35 -13.88
C GLY A 179 -16.19 -8.49 -13.61
N PRO A 180 -15.69 -7.72 -14.60
CA PRO A 180 -14.48 -6.90 -14.45
C PRO A 180 -14.57 -5.85 -13.34
N ALA A 181 -15.78 -5.32 -13.06
CA ALA A 181 -16.00 -4.38 -11.97
C ALA A 181 -15.70 -4.99 -10.59
N GLY A 182 -15.85 -6.31 -10.45
CA GLY A 182 -15.49 -7.05 -9.24
C GLY A 182 -13.99 -6.95 -8.92
N VAL A 183 -13.13 -6.96 -9.95
CA VAL A 183 -11.68 -6.80 -9.75
C VAL A 183 -11.35 -5.43 -9.15
N TRP A 184 -12.02 -4.37 -9.61
CA TRP A 184 -11.81 -3.02 -9.08
C TRP A 184 -12.28 -2.88 -7.63
N ASN A 185 -13.39 -3.52 -7.27
CA ASN A 185 -13.89 -3.53 -5.90
C ASN A 185 -12.96 -4.29 -4.94
N ALA A 186 -12.22 -5.28 -5.40
CA ALA A 186 -11.26 -6.01 -4.57
C ALA A 186 -10.14 -5.10 -4.03
N PHE A 187 -9.77 -4.04 -4.75
CA PHE A 187 -8.72 -3.13 -4.32
C PHE A 187 -9.08 -2.38 -3.03
N TRP A 188 -10.22 -1.71 -2.97
CA TRP A 188 -10.56 -0.93 -1.78
C TRP A 188 -10.88 -1.81 -0.57
N ILE A 189 -11.47 -2.99 -0.79
CA ILE A 189 -11.69 -3.98 0.28
C ILE A 189 -10.35 -4.43 0.87
N ALA A 190 -9.40 -4.75 0.00
CA ALA A 190 -8.07 -5.15 0.43
C ALA A 190 -7.31 -4.00 1.13
N GLU A 191 -7.47 -2.76 0.67
CA GLU A 191 -6.89 -1.60 1.34
C GLU A 191 -7.45 -1.43 2.75
N ALA A 192 -8.76 -1.55 2.95
CA ALA A 192 -9.39 -1.45 4.25
C ALA A 192 -8.89 -2.53 5.22
N LEU A 193 -8.86 -3.79 4.77
CA LEU A 193 -8.40 -4.90 5.58
C LEU A 193 -6.89 -4.81 5.89
N SER A 194 -6.07 -4.47 4.90
CA SER A 194 -4.63 -4.34 5.10
C SER A 194 -4.26 -3.15 5.99
N ALA A 195 -5.00 -2.03 5.91
CA ALA A 195 -4.80 -0.90 6.80
C ALA A 195 -5.12 -1.25 8.26
N ALA A 196 -6.19 -2.01 8.50
CA ALA A 196 -6.52 -2.51 9.83
C ALA A 196 -5.40 -3.42 10.38
N VAL A 197 -4.94 -4.39 9.58
CA VAL A 197 -3.84 -5.30 9.95
C VAL A 197 -2.55 -4.50 10.20
N ALA A 198 -2.18 -3.60 9.30
CA ALA A 198 -0.97 -2.79 9.42
C ALA A 198 -0.97 -1.92 10.69
N PHE A 199 -2.10 -1.30 11.00
CA PHE A 199 -2.25 -0.49 12.20
C PHE A 199 -2.14 -1.32 13.48
N VAL A 200 -2.76 -2.50 13.53
CA VAL A 200 -2.67 -3.41 14.68
C VAL A 200 -1.24 -3.91 14.87
N VAL A 201 -0.58 -4.34 13.78
CA VAL A 201 0.81 -4.83 13.81
C VAL A 201 1.77 -3.73 14.25
N TYR A 202 1.59 -2.50 13.73
CA TYR A 202 2.39 -1.35 14.15
C TYR A 202 2.22 -1.05 15.65
N ARG A 203 0.98 -0.95 16.13
CA ARG A 203 0.71 -0.71 17.55
C ARG A 203 1.32 -1.77 18.45
N ARG A 204 1.16 -3.04 18.12
CA ARG A 204 1.77 -4.15 18.88
C ARG A 204 3.29 -4.08 18.85
N SER A 205 3.88 -3.75 17.72
CA SER A 205 5.33 -3.68 17.53
C SER A 205 5.99 -2.55 18.34
N VAL A 206 5.30 -1.43 18.51
CA VAL A 206 5.79 -0.29 19.32
C VAL A 206 5.49 -0.50 20.80
N SER A 207 4.36 -1.15 21.15
CA SER A 207 3.94 -1.36 22.55
C SER A 207 4.76 -2.44 23.28
N MET A 208 5.22 -3.47 22.59
CA MET A 208 5.92 -4.61 23.23
C MET A 208 7.22 -4.24 23.96
N LYS A 209 7.91 -3.16 23.59
CA LYS A 209 9.10 -2.68 24.31
C LYS A 209 8.80 -1.75 25.49
N ARG A 210 7.60 -1.23 25.62
CA ARG A 210 7.22 -0.45 26.83
C ARG A 210 7.24 -1.33 28.09
N CYS A 211 6.97 -2.60 27.98
CA CYS A 211 7.05 -3.55 29.12
C CYS A 211 8.49 -3.94 29.47
N VAL A 212 9.35 -4.15 28.47
CA VAL A 212 10.73 -4.62 28.71
C VAL A 212 11.62 -3.54 29.35
N CYS A 213 11.44 -2.26 29.01
CA CYS A 213 12.20 -1.18 29.64
C CYS A 213 11.74 -0.83 31.06
N LYS A 214 10.56 -1.30 31.50
CA LYS A 214 10.07 -1.08 32.86
C LYS A 214 10.63 -2.10 33.86
N ASP A 215 11.04 -3.28 33.36
CA ASP A 215 11.64 -4.33 34.20
C ASP A 215 13.17 -4.21 34.37
N GLN A 216 13.84 -3.30 33.63
CA GLN A 216 15.28 -3.03 33.78
C GLN A 216 15.60 -1.80 34.62
N SER A 217 14.59 -1.16 35.21
CA SER A 217 14.75 0.01 36.11
C SER A 217 14.41 -0.29 37.58
N ILE A 218 14.64 -1.54 38.02
CA ILE A 218 14.62 -1.95 39.44
C ILE A 218 16.00 -2.48 39.84
#